data_9073feafddcd48054c13f5ecc931b791
#
_entry.id   9073feafddcd48054c13f5ecc931b791
#
_cell.length_a   1.000
_cell.length_b   1.000
_cell.length_c   1.000
_cell.angle_alpha   90.00
_cell.angle_beta   90.00
_cell.angle_gamma   90.00
#
_symmetry.space_group_name_H-M   'P 1'
#
loop_
_entity.id
_entity.type
_entity.pdbx_description
1 polymer ?
#
loop_
_entity_poly.entity_id
_entity_poly.type
_entity_poly.pdbx_seq_one_letter_code
_entity_poly.pdbx_strand_id
1 'polypeptide(L)'
;MKIQTLLTIAAGAVAVLAVPAHAMDAAAAKALAQKSACTACHAVDRKMVGPAYKAVAEKYKGMKPEELAVSIKKGGAGKWGPVPMPAQAGLSDNDAKLLAEWILAGAPDK
;
A
#
# COMPACT_ATOMS: atom_id res chain seq x y z
N MET A 1 56.98 -40.17 0.08
CA MET A 1 55.56 -40.26 -0.26
C MET A 1 54.81 -39.14 0.48
N LYS A 2 54.54 -38.05 -0.23
CA LYS A 2 53.83 -36.91 0.36
C LYS A 2 52.36 -37.06 0.06
N ILE A 3 51.56 -37.25 1.10
CA ILE A 3 50.12 -37.28 1.01
C ILE A 3 49.65 -35.83 1.04
N GLN A 4 49.24 -35.31 -0.10
CA GLN A 4 48.60 -34.01 -0.17
C GLN A 4 47.11 -34.23 0.17
N THR A 5 46.75 -33.81 1.35
CA THR A 5 45.35 -33.74 1.75
C THR A 5 44.72 -32.54 1.07
N LEU A 6 43.95 -32.79 0.03
CA LEU A 6 43.10 -31.76 -0.59
C LEU A 6 41.95 -31.44 0.38
N LEU A 7 42.06 -30.32 1.07
CA LEU A 7 40.91 -29.73 1.76
C LEU A 7 39.97 -29.12 0.70
N THR A 8 38.96 -29.87 0.38
CA THR A 8 37.82 -29.29 -0.37
C THR A 8 36.99 -28.45 0.60
N ILE A 9 37.19 -27.17 0.56
CA ILE A 9 36.28 -26.23 1.23
C ILE A 9 35.02 -26.19 0.39
N ALA A 10 33.97 -26.90 0.84
CA ALA A 10 32.65 -26.74 0.30
C ALA A 10 32.14 -25.35 0.73
N ALA A 11 32.21 -24.38 -0.18
CA ALA A 11 31.53 -23.11 0.01
C ALA A 11 30.02 -23.38 -0.05
N GLY A 12 29.40 -23.52 1.11
CA GLY A 12 27.94 -23.57 1.20
C GLY A 12 27.38 -22.24 0.74
N ALA A 13 26.73 -22.22 -0.43
CA ALA A 13 25.94 -21.07 -0.83
C ALA A 13 24.75 -20.96 0.13
N VAL A 14 24.82 -20.01 1.05
CA VAL A 14 23.65 -19.61 1.83
C VAL A 14 22.73 -18.87 0.89
N ALA A 15 21.70 -19.54 0.36
CA ALA A 15 20.63 -18.87 -0.33
C ALA A 15 19.89 -18.02 0.70
N VAL A 16 20.19 -16.72 0.73
CA VAL A 16 19.36 -15.77 1.45
C VAL A 16 18.05 -15.68 0.67
N LEU A 17 17.03 -16.41 1.12
CA LEU A 17 15.67 -16.17 0.70
C LEU A 17 15.32 -14.76 1.17
N ALA A 18 15.40 -13.80 0.24
CA ALA A 18 14.85 -12.49 0.49
C ALA A 18 13.36 -12.67 0.72
N VAL A 19 12.93 -12.64 1.97
CA VAL A 19 11.52 -12.48 2.31
C VAL A 19 11.15 -11.10 1.75
N PRO A 20 10.24 -11.01 0.76
CA PRO A 20 9.80 -9.71 0.30
C PRO A 20 9.29 -8.94 1.51
N ALA A 21 9.87 -7.75 1.74
CA ALA A 21 9.41 -6.86 2.77
C ALA A 21 7.93 -6.61 2.51
N HIS A 22 7.09 -7.20 3.32
CA HIS A 22 5.66 -6.99 3.46
C HIS A 22 4.92 -6.73 2.14
N ALA A 23 4.60 -7.80 1.41
CA ALA A 23 3.69 -7.69 0.29
C ALA A 23 2.30 -7.29 0.81
N MET A 24 1.82 -6.11 0.40
CA MET A 24 0.48 -5.66 0.71
C MET A 24 -0.54 -6.65 0.14
N ASP A 25 -1.54 -7.01 0.94
CA ASP A 25 -2.66 -7.83 0.49
C ASP A 25 -3.68 -6.96 -0.27
N ALA A 26 -3.58 -6.95 -1.59
CA ALA A 26 -4.44 -6.15 -2.45
C ALA A 26 -5.91 -6.58 -2.36
N ALA A 27 -6.18 -7.87 -2.27
CA ALA A 27 -7.56 -8.37 -2.14
C ALA A 27 -8.19 -7.94 -0.82
N ALA A 28 -7.44 -8.00 0.28
CA ALA A 28 -7.90 -7.53 1.58
C ALA A 28 -8.14 -6.01 1.59
N ALA A 29 -7.25 -5.24 0.98
CA ALA A 29 -7.41 -3.79 0.87
C ALA A 29 -8.63 -3.41 0.05
N LYS A 30 -8.86 -4.07 -1.08
CA LYS A 30 -10.03 -3.85 -1.92
C LYS A 30 -11.33 -4.16 -1.18
N ALA A 31 -11.39 -5.28 -0.48
CA ALA A 31 -12.54 -5.65 0.34
C ALA A 31 -12.80 -4.64 1.45
N LEU A 32 -11.74 -4.16 2.10
CA LEU A 32 -11.82 -3.13 3.13
C LEU A 32 -12.35 -1.80 2.58
N ALA A 33 -11.90 -1.39 1.39
CA ALA A 33 -12.39 -0.19 0.72
C ALA A 33 -13.90 -0.28 0.43
N GLN A 34 -14.37 -1.43 0.00
CA GLN A 34 -15.81 -1.67 -0.22
C GLN A 34 -16.58 -1.64 1.09
N LYS A 35 -16.12 -2.35 2.11
CA LYS A 35 -16.74 -2.40 3.43
C LYS A 35 -16.81 -1.03 4.11
N SER A 36 -15.80 -0.21 3.90
CA SER A 36 -15.71 1.13 4.49
C SER A 36 -16.36 2.21 3.63
N ALA A 37 -17.12 1.82 2.60
CA ALA A 37 -17.85 2.70 1.69
C ALA A 37 -16.96 3.71 0.91
N CYS A 38 -15.67 3.45 0.79
CA CYS A 38 -14.77 4.28 -0.01
C CYS A 38 -15.20 4.33 -1.48
N THR A 39 -15.74 3.22 -1.98
CA THR A 39 -16.20 3.08 -3.37
C THR A 39 -17.47 3.87 -3.68
N ALA A 40 -18.13 4.43 -2.69
CA ALA A 40 -19.26 5.36 -2.91
C ALA A 40 -18.78 6.69 -3.54
N CYS A 41 -17.53 7.08 -3.29
CA CYS A 41 -16.97 8.35 -3.74
C CYS A 41 -15.72 8.20 -4.61
N HIS A 42 -15.06 7.05 -4.57
CA HIS A 42 -13.82 6.80 -5.31
C HIS A 42 -13.92 5.59 -6.24
N ALA A 43 -13.30 5.72 -7.39
CA ALA A 43 -13.02 4.61 -8.31
C ALA A 43 -11.52 4.52 -8.55
N VAL A 44 -11.06 3.41 -9.14
CA VAL A 44 -9.64 3.16 -9.37
C VAL A 44 -9.08 4.14 -10.39
N ASP A 45 -9.75 4.33 -11.51
CA ASP A 45 -9.21 5.02 -12.69
C ASP A 45 -10.10 6.15 -13.25
N ARG A 46 -11.11 6.56 -12.52
CA ARG A 46 -11.97 7.70 -12.90
C ARG A 46 -12.33 8.56 -11.71
N LYS A 47 -12.51 9.84 -11.96
CA LYS A 47 -13.04 10.77 -10.96
C LYS A 47 -14.54 10.52 -10.77
N MET A 48 -14.93 10.46 -9.52
CA MET A 48 -16.33 10.46 -9.08
C MET A 48 -16.57 11.68 -8.19
N VAL A 49 -17.16 11.51 -7.03
CA VAL A 49 -17.21 12.56 -6.00
C VAL A 49 -15.80 12.90 -5.52
N GLY A 50 -14.99 11.86 -5.24
CA GLY A 50 -13.59 11.98 -4.93
C GLY A 50 -12.69 11.66 -6.12
N PRO A 51 -11.37 11.90 -5.98
CA PRO A 51 -10.41 11.59 -7.03
C PRO A 51 -10.28 10.08 -7.27
N ALA A 52 -9.88 9.71 -8.49
CA ALA A 52 -9.48 8.35 -8.80
C ALA A 52 -8.28 7.93 -7.91
N TYR A 53 -8.24 6.69 -7.48
CA TYR A 53 -7.09 6.19 -6.69
C TYR A 53 -5.77 6.30 -7.45
N LYS A 54 -5.78 6.08 -8.77
CA LYS A 54 -4.57 6.27 -9.60
C LYS A 54 -4.10 7.72 -9.62
N ALA A 55 -5.02 8.68 -9.60
CA ALA A 55 -4.68 10.10 -9.52
C ALA A 55 -4.07 10.44 -8.15
N VAL A 56 -4.58 9.86 -7.09
CA VAL A 56 -4.01 10.00 -5.74
C VAL A 56 -2.60 9.42 -5.69
N ALA A 57 -2.40 8.23 -6.23
CA ALA A 57 -1.09 7.58 -6.31
C ALA A 57 -0.07 8.44 -7.07
N GLU A 58 -0.48 9.06 -8.16
CA GLU A 58 0.38 9.93 -8.97
C GLU A 58 0.75 11.22 -8.22
N LYS A 59 -0.24 11.88 -7.61
CA LYS A 59 -0.02 13.13 -6.87
C LYS A 59 0.89 12.93 -5.65
N TYR A 60 0.73 11.82 -4.96
CA TYR A 60 1.45 11.52 -3.71
C TYR A 60 2.54 10.48 -3.89
N LYS A 61 3.07 10.36 -5.08
CA LYS A 61 4.19 9.47 -5.39
C LYS A 61 5.37 9.73 -4.43
N GLY A 62 5.82 8.67 -3.76
CA GLY A 62 6.88 8.76 -2.75
C GLY A 62 6.41 9.13 -1.34
N MET A 63 5.12 9.44 -1.16
CA MET A 63 4.56 9.65 0.19
C MET A 63 4.60 8.36 1.00
N LYS A 64 4.85 8.48 2.29
CA LYS A 64 4.77 7.34 3.19
C LYS A 64 3.32 6.92 3.42
N PRO A 65 3.01 5.60 3.41
CA PRO A 65 1.66 5.14 3.68
C PRO A 65 1.06 5.67 4.98
N GLU A 66 1.86 5.83 6.02
CA GLU A 66 1.43 6.36 7.30
C GLU A 66 0.89 7.80 7.19
N GLU A 67 1.48 8.62 6.33
CA GLU A 67 1.03 10.00 6.10
C GLU A 67 -0.31 10.02 5.37
N LEU A 68 -0.46 9.19 4.34
CA LEU A 68 -1.73 9.08 3.62
C LEU A 68 -2.82 8.48 4.53
N ALA A 69 -2.46 7.54 5.40
CA ALA A 69 -3.39 6.96 6.38
C ALA A 69 -3.97 8.02 7.31
N VAL A 70 -3.14 8.96 7.78
CA VAL A 70 -3.60 10.10 8.58
C VAL A 70 -4.62 10.94 7.80
N SER A 71 -4.34 11.22 6.54
CA SER A 71 -5.26 11.99 5.67
C SER A 71 -6.59 11.26 5.47
N ILE A 72 -6.57 9.94 5.28
CA ILE A 72 -7.78 9.13 5.16
C ILE A 72 -8.64 9.24 6.42
N LYS A 73 -8.03 9.09 7.58
CA LYS A 73 -8.75 9.14 8.86
C LYS A 73 -9.30 10.52 9.18
N LYS A 74 -8.54 11.57 8.89
CA LYS A 74 -8.96 12.97 9.14
C LYS A 74 -9.99 13.47 8.14
N GLY A 75 -10.00 12.95 6.91
CA GLY A 75 -10.71 13.58 5.82
C GLY A 75 -10.16 14.97 5.52
N GLY A 76 -10.93 15.78 4.86
CA GLY A 76 -10.54 17.16 4.56
C GLY A 76 -11.18 17.69 3.30
N ALA A 77 -10.87 18.94 2.97
CA ALA A 77 -11.34 19.63 1.79
C ALA A 77 -10.23 20.50 1.18
N GLY A 78 -10.37 20.82 -0.09
CA GLY A 78 -9.50 21.77 -0.78
C GLY A 78 -8.31 21.18 -1.50
N LYS A 79 -7.82 20.00 -1.13
CA LYS A 79 -6.69 19.33 -1.82
C LYS A 79 -7.08 18.81 -3.20
N TRP A 80 -8.33 18.43 -3.37
CA TRP A 80 -8.89 17.83 -4.57
C TRP A 80 -10.16 18.54 -5.07
N GLY A 81 -10.36 19.77 -4.65
CA GLY A 81 -11.53 20.57 -4.99
C GLY A 81 -12.38 20.90 -3.77
N PRO A 82 -13.58 21.50 -3.98
CA PRO A 82 -14.40 22.02 -2.89
C PRO A 82 -15.19 20.95 -2.12
N VAL A 83 -15.39 19.76 -2.69
CA VAL A 83 -16.17 18.71 -2.02
C VAL A 83 -15.34 18.10 -0.90
N PRO A 84 -15.81 18.13 0.35
CA PRO A 84 -15.06 17.56 1.46
C PRO A 84 -15.16 16.04 1.47
N MET A 85 -14.06 15.40 1.84
CA MET A 85 -14.04 13.99 2.22
C MET A 85 -14.35 13.89 3.72
N PRO A 86 -15.38 13.14 4.13
CA PRO A 86 -15.66 12.93 5.54
C PRO A 86 -14.52 12.23 6.25
N ALA A 87 -14.34 12.54 7.53
CA ALA A 87 -13.39 11.82 8.38
C ALA A 87 -13.78 10.34 8.51
N GLN A 88 -12.79 9.45 8.45
CA GLN A 88 -12.97 8.00 8.59
C GLN A 88 -12.51 7.55 9.98
N ALA A 89 -13.11 8.14 11.01
CA ALA A 89 -12.69 7.92 12.41
C ALA A 89 -12.86 6.48 12.90
N GLY A 90 -13.74 5.71 12.26
CA GLY A 90 -13.98 4.30 12.59
C GLY A 90 -12.92 3.33 12.07
N LEU A 91 -12.03 3.77 11.18
CA LEU A 91 -10.93 2.95 10.70
C LEU A 91 -9.84 2.85 11.77
N SER A 92 -9.34 1.63 11.99
CA SER A 92 -8.11 1.47 12.78
C SER A 92 -6.90 2.05 12.03
N ASP A 93 -5.83 2.34 12.75
CA ASP A 93 -4.59 2.82 12.14
C ASP A 93 -4.01 1.79 11.16
N ASN A 94 -4.09 0.50 11.49
CA ASN A 94 -3.64 -0.57 10.61
C ASN A 94 -4.49 -0.67 9.33
N ASP A 95 -5.80 -0.54 9.43
CA ASP A 95 -6.70 -0.57 8.27
C ASP A 95 -6.49 0.65 7.38
N ALA A 96 -6.34 1.83 7.96
CA ALA A 96 -6.03 3.05 7.21
C ALA A 96 -4.69 2.93 6.49
N LYS A 97 -3.69 2.34 7.13
CA LYS A 97 -2.37 2.09 6.52
C LYS A 97 -2.46 1.10 5.36
N LEU A 98 -3.21 0.01 5.52
CA LEU A 98 -3.44 -0.96 4.44
C LEU A 98 -4.09 -0.29 3.22
N LEU A 99 -5.11 0.52 3.43
CA LEU A 99 -5.74 1.30 2.36
C LEU A 99 -4.75 2.27 1.70
N ALA A 100 -3.95 2.96 2.51
CA ALA A 100 -2.94 3.90 2.00
C ALA A 100 -1.89 3.20 1.14
N GLU A 101 -1.36 2.07 1.58
CA GLU A 101 -0.42 1.25 0.81
C GLU A 101 -1.02 0.82 -0.53
N TRP A 102 -2.25 0.35 -0.51
CA TRP A 102 -2.96 -0.10 -1.70
C TRP A 102 -3.21 1.05 -2.68
N ILE A 103 -3.68 2.20 -2.19
CA ILE A 103 -3.93 3.39 -3.01
C ILE A 103 -2.63 3.88 -3.64
N LEU A 104 -1.55 3.99 -2.86
CA LEU A 104 -0.24 4.44 -3.36
C LEU A 104 0.36 3.48 -4.39
N ALA A 105 0.00 2.21 -4.36
CA ALA A 105 0.37 1.22 -5.36
C ALA A 105 -0.50 1.28 -6.64
N GLY A 106 -1.47 2.18 -6.70
CA GLY A 106 -2.40 2.33 -7.84
C GLY A 106 -3.67 1.50 -7.72
N ALA A 107 -4.00 1.05 -6.53
CA ALA A 107 -5.19 0.26 -6.22
C ALA A 107 -5.33 -1.02 -7.08
N PRO A 108 -4.30 -1.88 -7.12
CA PRO A 108 -4.32 -3.08 -7.93
C PRO A 108 -5.37 -4.09 -7.47
N ASP A 109 -5.87 -4.93 -8.39
CA ASP A 109 -6.80 -6.02 -8.07
C ASP A 109 -6.13 -7.18 -7.32
N LYS A 110 -4.83 -7.34 -7.55
CA LYS A 110 -4.02 -8.41 -6.94
C LYS A 110 -2.65 -7.92 -6.54
#